data_7f7372f952d26a3270448c769d8c79eb
#
_entry.id   7f7372f952d26a3270448c769d8c79eb
#
_cell.length_a   1.000
_cell.length_b   1.000
_cell.length_c   1.000
_cell.angle_alpha   90.00
_cell.angle_beta   90.00
_cell.angle_gamma   90.00
#
_symmetry.space_group_name_H-M   'P 1'
#
loop_
_entity.id
_entity.type
_entity.pdbx_description
1 polymer ?
#
loop_
_entity_poly.entity_id
_entity_poly.type
_entity_poly.pdbx_seq_one_letter_code
_entity_poly.pdbx_strand_id
1 'polypeptide(L)'
;MKQFFKSVAATVVGIFAFGIIMGIFTFISLIGMLMSGDKPSLRDNSVMVMKLQGTINEQGQEDVMGQITGNSFNQLGLNEILSAIKKAKNEDKIKGIYLEPGALITDYATLQEIRKALEDFKKSGKWIIAYGDAMTQGCYYLASVANKLYINPEGSVDWHGLASQPMFLKDLYAKFGVKYTVVKVGKFKSFTEQYTEDKMSDANREQVSRYINGLWQQMLSDVSKSRGINKDSLNHYADGFVAFEDSKLLKTHKMVDGFCYYDEIKNIVKKQLGIKDTKRIRQASMSEVNAAVEDKYDGSTIAVYYCQGGITSQATTSLWGGEQQIVSINVISDLNDLAKDEDVKAVVIRINSGGGDAYASEQIWRAVSQLNKKKPVVVSMGGMAASGAYYMSMGARYIMAQPTTLTGSIGIFGAFPDMSGLITQKLGVKFDEVKTNRNSGYQGALMARPFTPEELSYLQAYVNRGYTLFRKRVADGRKMTVDEVEKIAQGRVWLGSDAKNIKLVDGLGGLDDAVAKAAQLAKVKDYHTDEYPLPASWMDQLLNNVETGSGNYLDEQLRLTLGDMYTPFMWLRHINEHEPVQASLPYVLNIR
;
A
#
# COMPACT_ATOMS: atom_id res chain seq x y z
N MET A 1 34.35 -21.67 -52.46
CA MET A 1 34.33 -21.03 -51.11
C MET A 1 33.19 -20.04 -50.89
N LYS A 2 32.96 -18.99 -51.72
CA LYS A 2 31.85 -18.01 -51.53
C LYS A 2 30.45 -18.66 -51.46
N GLN A 3 30.15 -19.68 -52.28
CA GLN A 3 28.86 -20.37 -52.27
C GLN A 3 28.66 -21.24 -51.01
N PHE A 4 29.71 -21.89 -50.53
CA PHE A 4 29.68 -22.68 -49.30
C PHE A 4 29.32 -21.78 -48.07
N PHE A 5 29.99 -20.63 -47.93
CA PHE A 5 29.68 -19.69 -46.85
C PHE A 5 28.29 -19.11 -46.95
N LYS A 6 27.76 -18.87 -48.16
CA LYS A 6 26.34 -18.42 -48.32
C LYS A 6 25.35 -19.50 -47.90
N SER A 7 25.61 -20.77 -48.21
CA SER A 7 24.73 -21.87 -47.77
C SER A 7 24.78 -22.08 -46.25
N VAL A 8 25.96 -22.03 -45.63
CA VAL A 8 26.10 -22.09 -44.19
C VAL A 8 25.37 -20.93 -43.51
N ALA A 9 25.54 -19.69 -43.96
CA ALA A 9 24.85 -18.55 -43.43
C ALA A 9 23.32 -18.66 -43.58
N ALA A 10 22.81 -19.13 -44.73
CA ALA A 10 21.39 -19.35 -44.94
C ALA A 10 20.82 -20.45 -44.03
N THR A 11 21.56 -21.49 -43.79
CA THR A 11 21.15 -22.58 -42.83
C THR A 11 21.10 -22.07 -41.40
N VAL A 12 22.10 -21.28 -40.96
CA VAL A 12 22.12 -20.69 -39.62
C VAL A 12 20.95 -19.75 -39.45
N VAL A 13 20.69 -18.86 -40.40
CA VAL A 13 19.51 -17.95 -40.36
C VAL A 13 18.21 -18.74 -40.34
N GLY A 14 18.13 -19.85 -41.14
CA GLY A 14 16.95 -20.73 -41.17
C GLY A 14 16.70 -21.41 -39.82
N ILE A 15 17.76 -21.91 -39.16
CA ILE A 15 17.64 -22.50 -37.80
C ILE A 15 17.21 -21.46 -36.76
N PHE A 16 17.76 -20.26 -36.82
CA PHE A 16 17.35 -19.15 -35.96
C PHE A 16 15.89 -18.75 -36.16
N ALA A 17 15.47 -18.56 -37.44
CA ALA A 17 14.09 -18.25 -37.77
C ALA A 17 13.12 -19.35 -37.35
N PHE A 18 13.48 -20.63 -37.55
CA PHE A 18 12.70 -21.77 -37.10
C PHE A 18 12.61 -21.81 -35.55
N GLY A 19 13.72 -21.55 -34.85
CA GLY A 19 13.74 -21.46 -33.37
C GLY A 19 12.83 -20.37 -32.85
N ILE A 20 12.82 -19.20 -33.47
CA ILE A 20 11.93 -18.08 -33.12
C ILE A 20 10.46 -18.47 -33.37
N ILE A 21 10.15 -19.04 -34.53
CA ILE A 21 8.78 -19.46 -34.89
C ILE A 21 8.28 -20.54 -33.93
N MET A 22 9.10 -21.52 -33.63
CA MET A 22 8.75 -22.58 -32.66
C MET A 22 8.61 -22.01 -31.23
N GLY A 23 9.44 -21.05 -30.84
CA GLY A 23 9.33 -20.32 -29.58
C GLY A 23 7.99 -19.58 -29.47
N ILE A 24 7.62 -18.84 -30.53
CA ILE A 24 6.32 -18.15 -30.62
C ILE A 24 5.15 -19.15 -30.57
N PHE A 25 5.24 -20.26 -31.29
CA PHE A 25 4.18 -21.30 -31.29
C PHE A 25 4.03 -21.96 -29.92
N THR A 26 5.13 -22.29 -29.25
CA THR A 26 5.10 -22.86 -27.89
C THR A 26 4.55 -21.85 -26.89
N PHE A 27 4.90 -20.58 -27.05
CA PHE A 27 4.42 -19.49 -26.21
C PHE A 27 2.90 -19.25 -26.42
N ILE A 28 2.42 -19.20 -27.66
CA ILE A 28 0.98 -19.07 -27.96
C ILE A 28 0.21 -20.31 -27.48
N SER A 29 0.77 -21.50 -27.61
CA SER A 29 0.16 -22.75 -27.10
C SER A 29 0.08 -22.77 -25.57
N LEU A 30 1.11 -22.28 -24.88
CA LEU A 30 1.14 -22.14 -23.43
C LEU A 30 0.09 -21.13 -22.96
N ILE A 31 0.00 -19.98 -23.64
CA ILE A 31 -1.05 -18.96 -23.39
C ILE A 31 -2.43 -19.54 -23.65
N GLY A 32 -2.62 -20.24 -24.78
CA GLY A 32 -3.90 -20.90 -25.09
C GLY A 32 -4.33 -21.92 -24.02
N MET A 33 -3.38 -22.68 -23.43
CA MET A 33 -3.64 -23.56 -22.29
C MET A 33 -4.01 -22.78 -21.01
N LEU A 34 -3.34 -21.67 -20.74
CA LEU A 34 -3.64 -20.84 -19.57
C LEU A 34 -4.99 -20.11 -19.71
N MET A 35 -5.39 -19.73 -20.93
CA MET A 35 -6.64 -19.05 -21.20
C MET A 35 -7.84 -19.97 -21.48
N SER A 36 -7.61 -21.26 -21.81
CA SER A 36 -8.68 -22.21 -22.16
C SER A 36 -9.22 -23.02 -20.97
N GLY A 37 -8.89 -22.63 -19.73
CA GLY A 37 -9.44 -23.25 -18.54
C GLY A 37 -10.95 -23.05 -18.45
N ASP A 38 -11.73 -24.13 -18.40
CA ASP A 38 -13.15 -24.07 -18.02
C ASP A 38 -13.27 -23.29 -16.70
N LYS A 39 -14.28 -22.39 -16.60
CA LYS A 39 -14.52 -21.67 -15.33
C LYS A 39 -14.57 -22.69 -14.19
N PRO A 40 -13.79 -22.49 -13.12
CA PRO A 40 -13.78 -23.43 -12.01
C PRO A 40 -15.20 -23.56 -11.43
N SER A 41 -15.69 -24.79 -11.27
CA SER A 41 -17.00 -25.03 -10.69
C SER A 41 -16.88 -25.41 -9.22
N LEU A 42 -17.51 -24.64 -8.34
CA LEU A 42 -17.56 -24.97 -6.92
C LEU A 42 -18.42 -26.21 -6.69
N ARG A 43 -17.94 -27.11 -5.85
CA ARG A 43 -18.66 -28.33 -5.45
C ARG A 43 -19.33 -28.12 -4.10
N ASP A 44 -20.44 -28.80 -3.87
CA ASP A 44 -21.14 -28.76 -2.58
C ASP A 44 -20.22 -29.19 -1.43
N ASN A 45 -20.39 -28.59 -0.27
CA ASN A 45 -19.63 -28.85 0.94
C ASN A 45 -18.12 -28.56 0.77
N SER A 46 -17.78 -27.47 0.09
CA SER A 46 -16.43 -26.97 -0.11
C SER A 46 -15.99 -26.02 1.01
N VAL A 47 -14.67 -25.90 1.17
CA VAL A 47 -14.01 -24.96 2.09
C VAL A 47 -13.16 -24.00 1.26
N MET A 48 -13.30 -22.69 1.47
CA MET A 48 -12.38 -21.74 0.91
C MET A 48 -11.05 -21.79 1.70
N VAL A 49 -9.97 -22.06 1.00
CA VAL A 49 -8.60 -22.01 1.56
C VAL A 49 -8.04 -20.63 1.32
N MET A 50 -7.81 -19.91 2.40
CA MET A 50 -7.32 -18.55 2.39
C MET A 50 -5.89 -18.53 2.92
N LYS A 51 -4.93 -18.65 2.01
CA LYS A 51 -3.50 -18.50 2.31
C LYS A 51 -3.11 -17.06 2.07
N LEU A 52 -2.71 -16.37 3.14
CA LEU A 52 -2.28 -14.99 3.08
C LEU A 52 -0.78 -14.93 3.34
N GLN A 53 0.01 -14.65 2.33
CA GLN A 53 1.47 -14.56 2.42
C GLN A 53 2.00 -13.55 1.40
N GLY A 54 3.02 -12.78 1.79
CA GLY A 54 3.64 -11.77 0.94
C GLY A 54 3.07 -10.37 1.14
N THR A 55 3.18 -9.54 0.12
CA THR A 55 2.70 -8.14 0.17
C THR A 55 1.23 -8.07 -0.20
N ILE A 56 0.45 -7.30 0.56
CA ILE A 56 -0.94 -6.97 0.22
C ILE A 56 -0.98 -5.52 -0.27
N ASN A 57 -1.31 -5.35 -1.55
CA ASN A 57 -1.55 -4.07 -2.21
C ASN A 57 -3.04 -3.76 -2.27
N GLU A 58 -3.43 -2.56 -2.67
CA GLU A 58 -4.85 -2.22 -2.88
C GLU A 58 -5.47 -3.06 -4.02
N GLN A 59 -4.73 -3.23 -5.13
CA GLN A 59 -5.10 -4.11 -6.25
C GLN A 59 -4.05 -5.20 -6.43
N GLY A 60 -4.49 -6.41 -6.81
CA GLY A 60 -3.60 -7.51 -7.20
C GLY A 60 -2.85 -7.17 -8.49
N GLN A 61 -1.63 -7.68 -8.59
CA GLN A 61 -0.86 -7.65 -9.83
C GLN A 61 -0.56 -9.08 -10.24
N GLU A 62 -0.83 -9.40 -11.50
CA GLU A 62 -0.45 -10.71 -12.06
C GLU A 62 1.06 -10.76 -12.28
N ASP A 63 1.75 -11.51 -11.44
CA ASP A 63 3.17 -11.83 -11.64
C ASP A 63 3.31 -13.18 -12.39
N VAL A 64 2.99 -13.16 -13.68
CA VAL A 64 3.09 -14.38 -14.52
C VAL A 64 4.55 -14.84 -14.66
N MET A 65 5.51 -13.92 -14.73
CA MET A 65 6.92 -14.27 -14.81
C MET A 65 7.43 -14.88 -13.53
N GLY A 66 7.04 -14.36 -12.37
CA GLY A 66 7.35 -14.95 -11.07
C GLY A 66 6.73 -16.35 -10.91
N GLN A 67 5.51 -16.55 -11.40
CA GLN A 67 4.86 -17.88 -11.41
C GLN A 67 5.60 -18.88 -12.30
N ILE A 68 6.08 -18.47 -13.47
CA ILE A 68 6.84 -19.33 -14.40
C ILE A 68 8.24 -19.64 -13.85
N THR A 69 8.89 -18.66 -13.23
CA THR A 69 10.26 -18.83 -12.70
C THR A 69 10.31 -19.44 -11.30
N GLY A 70 9.16 -19.64 -10.65
CA GLY A 70 9.06 -20.12 -9.28
C GLY A 70 9.49 -19.09 -8.21
N ASN A 71 9.72 -17.85 -8.61
CA ASN A 71 10.13 -16.72 -7.77
C ASN A 71 8.98 -15.74 -7.52
N SER A 72 7.74 -16.20 -7.52
CA SER A 72 6.59 -15.34 -7.25
C SER A 72 6.60 -14.88 -5.79
N PHE A 73 6.98 -13.64 -5.54
CA PHE A 73 6.49 -12.93 -4.37
C PHE A 73 5.00 -12.73 -4.59
N ASN A 74 4.16 -13.43 -3.83
CA ASN A 74 2.73 -13.29 -3.93
C ASN A 74 2.34 -11.84 -3.63
N GLN A 75 1.96 -11.11 -4.66
CA GLN A 75 1.37 -9.78 -4.53
C GLN A 75 -0.14 -9.95 -4.53
N LEU A 76 -0.71 -9.98 -3.33
CA LEU A 76 -2.14 -10.14 -3.15
C LEU A 76 -2.85 -8.78 -3.29
N GLY A 77 -4.00 -8.76 -3.95
CA GLY A 77 -4.89 -7.61 -3.96
C GLY A 77 -5.84 -7.62 -2.77
N LEU A 78 -5.94 -6.51 -2.05
CA LEU A 78 -6.95 -6.35 -1.01
C LEU A 78 -8.36 -6.49 -1.62
N ASN A 79 -8.59 -5.89 -2.79
CA ASN A 79 -9.84 -6.02 -3.55
C ASN A 79 -10.23 -7.47 -3.80
N GLU A 80 -9.27 -8.31 -4.23
CA GLU A 80 -9.49 -9.74 -4.51
C GLU A 80 -9.79 -10.52 -3.23
N ILE A 81 -9.08 -10.21 -2.13
CA ILE A 81 -9.31 -10.83 -0.82
C ILE A 81 -10.71 -10.51 -0.32
N LEU A 82 -11.11 -9.23 -0.35
CA LEU A 82 -12.44 -8.80 0.10
C LEU A 82 -13.55 -9.39 -0.77
N SER A 83 -13.35 -9.42 -2.09
CA SER A 83 -14.29 -10.05 -3.05
C SER A 83 -14.46 -11.54 -2.75
N ALA A 84 -13.37 -12.29 -2.57
CA ALA A 84 -13.43 -13.72 -2.26
C ALA A 84 -14.18 -14.01 -0.96
N ILE A 85 -13.93 -13.23 0.10
CA ILE A 85 -14.63 -13.37 1.39
C ILE A 85 -16.14 -13.08 1.21
N LYS A 86 -16.49 -12.01 0.49
CA LYS A 86 -17.88 -11.61 0.23
C LYS A 86 -18.62 -12.65 -0.61
N LYS A 87 -17.98 -13.16 -1.67
CA LYS A 87 -18.54 -14.24 -2.51
C LYS A 87 -18.70 -15.53 -1.71
N ALA A 88 -17.69 -15.94 -0.95
CA ALA A 88 -17.76 -17.12 -0.07
C ALA A 88 -18.85 -17.00 1.00
N LYS A 89 -19.13 -15.79 1.52
CA LYS A 89 -20.22 -15.54 2.46
C LYS A 89 -21.59 -15.90 1.86
N ASN A 90 -21.80 -15.52 0.59
CA ASN A 90 -23.08 -15.63 -0.09
C ASN A 90 -23.25 -16.96 -0.88
N GLU A 91 -22.16 -17.71 -1.12
CA GLU A 91 -22.19 -18.96 -1.90
C GLU A 91 -22.47 -20.17 -1.00
N ASP A 92 -23.62 -20.81 -1.15
CA ASP A 92 -24.08 -21.91 -0.30
C ASP A 92 -23.19 -23.16 -0.34
N LYS A 93 -22.46 -23.36 -1.43
CA LYS A 93 -21.53 -24.49 -1.57
C LYS A 93 -20.32 -24.37 -0.66
N ILE A 94 -19.94 -23.15 -0.26
CA ILE A 94 -18.85 -22.88 0.69
C ILE A 94 -19.40 -22.96 2.12
N LYS A 95 -18.84 -23.85 2.93
CA LYS A 95 -19.29 -24.09 4.32
C LYS A 95 -18.45 -23.34 5.35
N GLY A 96 -17.23 -22.97 5.00
CA GLY A 96 -16.33 -22.24 5.91
C GLY A 96 -15.06 -21.80 5.21
N ILE A 97 -14.23 -21.10 5.96
CA ILE A 97 -12.88 -20.65 5.57
C ILE A 97 -11.86 -21.42 6.39
N TYR A 98 -10.86 -21.99 5.72
CA TYR A 98 -9.60 -22.39 6.33
C TYR A 98 -8.59 -21.27 6.10
N LEU A 99 -8.23 -20.56 7.18
CA LEU A 99 -7.33 -19.42 7.16
C LEU A 99 -5.91 -19.88 7.57
N GLU A 100 -4.96 -19.71 6.69
CA GLU A 100 -3.53 -19.97 6.92
C GLU A 100 -2.75 -18.67 6.70
N PRO A 101 -2.58 -17.83 7.74
CA PRO A 101 -1.82 -16.60 7.63
C PRO A 101 -0.32 -16.89 7.70
N GLY A 102 0.39 -16.64 6.60
CA GLY A 102 1.84 -16.65 6.51
C GLY A 102 2.46 -15.29 6.84
N ALA A 103 3.71 -15.09 6.51
CA ALA A 103 4.36 -13.79 6.67
C ALA A 103 3.72 -12.75 5.75
N LEU A 104 3.20 -11.67 6.33
CA LEU A 104 2.53 -10.58 5.62
C LEU A 104 3.32 -9.27 5.73
N ILE A 105 3.37 -8.55 4.62
CA ILE A 105 3.88 -7.18 4.54
C ILE A 105 2.70 -6.30 4.14
N THR A 106 2.15 -5.58 5.10
CA THR A 106 1.01 -4.67 4.88
C THR A 106 0.81 -3.75 6.08
N ASP A 107 -0.06 -2.76 5.95
CA ASP A 107 -0.43 -1.85 7.04
C ASP A 107 -1.59 -2.38 7.90
N TYR A 108 -1.76 -1.79 9.09
CA TYR A 108 -2.81 -2.22 10.02
C TYR A 108 -4.23 -1.88 9.57
N ALA A 109 -4.43 -0.86 8.75
CA ALA A 109 -5.75 -0.56 8.23
C ALA A 109 -6.20 -1.61 7.21
N THR A 110 -5.29 -2.09 6.38
CA THR A 110 -5.51 -3.22 5.48
C THR A 110 -5.86 -4.50 6.25
N LEU A 111 -5.09 -4.82 7.30
CA LEU A 111 -5.41 -5.96 8.19
C LEU A 111 -6.77 -5.79 8.87
N GLN A 112 -7.11 -4.58 9.32
CA GLN A 112 -8.40 -4.26 9.94
C GLN A 112 -9.56 -4.46 8.95
N GLU A 113 -9.38 -4.10 7.70
CA GLU A 113 -10.39 -4.25 6.65
C GLU A 113 -10.65 -5.73 6.33
N ILE A 114 -9.61 -6.54 6.16
CA ILE A 114 -9.70 -8.00 5.98
C ILE A 114 -10.38 -8.63 7.20
N ARG A 115 -9.95 -8.24 8.41
CA ARG A 115 -10.54 -8.73 9.65
C ARG A 115 -12.04 -8.44 9.74
N LYS A 116 -12.46 -7.22 9.39
CA LYS A 116 -13.88 -6.82 9.35
C LYS A 116 -14.68 -7.67 8.36
N ALA A 117 -14.11 -7.95 7.18
CA ALA A 117 -14.74 -8.84 6.20
C ALA A 117 -14.90 -10.27 6.72
N LEU A 118 -13.90 -10.80 7.44
CA LEU A 118 -13.97 -12.10 8.10
C LEU A 118 -15.02 -12.12 9.24
N GLU A 119 -15.11 -11.05 10.03
CA GLU A 119 -16.16 -10.91 11.05
C GLU A 119 -17.57 -10.87 10.41
N ASP A 120 -17.69 -10.21 9.27
CA ASP A 120 -18.95 -10.16 8.52
C ASP A 120 -19.28 -11.51 7.87
N PHE A 121 -18.28 -12.24 7.37
CA PHE A 121 -18.46 -13.62 6.91
C PHE A 121 -19.05 -14.51 8.00
N LYS A 122 -18.59 -14.42 9.24
CA LYS A 122 -19.12 -15.21 10.36
C LYS A 122 -20.59 -14.95 10.66
N LYS A 123 -21.15 -13.78 10.31
CA LYS A 123 -22.58 -13.47 10.49
C LYS A 123 -23.47 -14.34 9.59
N SER A 124 -22.95 -14.97 8.54
CA SER A 124 -23.67 -15.95 7.73
C SER A 124 -23.89 -17.30 8.44
N GLY A 125 -23.32 -17.49 9.64
CA GLY A 125 -23.34 -18.77 10.36
C GLY A 125 -22.24 -19.75 9.93
N LYS A 126 -21.43 -19.40 8.90
CA LYS A 126 -20.32 -20.21 8.43
C LYS A 126 -19.12 -20.04 9.38
N TRP A 127 -18.26 -21.05 9.42
CA TRP A 127 -17.13 -21.10 10.34
C TRP A 127 -15.81 -20.66 9.70
N ILE A 128 -14.90 -20.19 10.54
CA ILE A 128 -13.50 -19.94 10.19
C ILE A 128 -12.62 -20.79 11.13
N ILE A 129 -11.77 -21.64 10.55
CA ILE A 129 -10.70 -22.35 11.26
C ILE A 129 -9.38 -21.76 10.79
N ALA A 130 -8.55 -21.32 11.73
CA ALA A 130 -7.22 -20.80 11.44
C ALA A 130 -6.13 -21.74 11.99
N TYR A 131 -5.01 -21.82 11.27
CA TYR A 131 -3.83 -22.58 11.65
C TYR A 131 -2.55 -21.83 11.25
N GLY A 132 -1.51 -21.95 12.06
CA GLY A 132 -0.15 -21.49 11.72
C GLY A 132 0.89 -22.20 12.59
N ASP A 133 2.12 -22.30 12.06
CA ASP A 133 3.26 -22.82 12.82
C ASP A 133 3.88 -21.73 13.69
N ALA A 134 4.14 -20.55 13.11
CA ALA A 134 4.57 -19.35 13.80
C ALA A 134 3.79 -18.16 13.22
N MET A 135 3.23 -17.34 14.08
CA MET A 135 2.41 -16.22 13.66
C MET A 135 3.06 -14.90 14.08
N THR A 136 3.35 -14.04 13.11
CA THR A 136 3.67 -12.64 13.40
C THR A 136 2.47 -11.95 14.05
N GLN A 137 2.67 -10.81 14.68
CA GLN A 137 1.60 -10.06 15.35
C GLN A 137 0.43 -9.71 14.39
N GLY A 138 0.74 -9.32 13.13
CA GLY A 138 -0.28 -9.05 12.11
C GLY A 138 -1.06 -10.32 11.71
N CYS A 139 -0.36 -11.46 11.57
CA CYS A 139 -0.99 -12.75 11.27
C CYS A 139 -1.89 -13.22 12.40
N TYR A 140 -1.43 -13.09 13.66
CA TYR A 140 -2.26 -13.41 14.83
C TYR A 140 -3.47 -12.49 14.93
N TYR A 141 -3.30 -11.20 14.63
CA TYR A 141 -4.42 -10.24 14.60
C TYR A 141 -5.53 -10.72 13.66
N LEU A 142 -5.20 -11.21 12.46
CA LEU A 142 -6.17 -11.80 11.54
C LEU A 142 -6.71 -13.14 12.05
N ALA A 143 -5.83 -14.07 12.46
CA ALA A 143 -6.22 -15.40 12.88
C ALA A 143 -7.11 -15.39 14.14
N SER A 144 -6.94 -14.39 15.02
CA SER A 144 -7.70 -14.26 16.25
C SER A 144 -9.21 -14.05 16.06
N VAL A 145 -9.67 -13.73 14.84
CA VAL A 145 -11.09 -13.64 14.48
C VAL A 145 -11.76 -15.02 14.33
N ALA A 146 -10.96 -16.08 14.10
CA ALA A 146 -11.46 -17.40 13.80
C ALA A 146 -12.35 -17.98 14.93
N ASN A 147 -13.26 -18.88 14.54
CA ASN A 147 -14.06 -19.64 15.51
C ASN A 147 -13.18 -20.64 16.27
N LYS A 148 -12.17 -21.18 15.59
CA LYS A 148 -11.14 -22.04 16.15
C LYS A 148 -9.78 -21.66 15.59
N LEU A 149 -8.84 -21.44 16.48
CA LEU A 149 -7.45 -21.10 16.17
C LEU A 149 -6.53 -22.18 16.74
N TYR A 150 -5.80 -22.85 15.85
CA TYR A 150 -4.82 -23.87 16.22
C TYR A 150 -3.42 -23.42 15.86
N ILE A 151 -2.46 -23.88 16.62
CA ILE A 151 -1.03 -23.63 16.37
C ILE A 151 -0.26 -24.97 16.50
N ASN A 152 0.90 -25.06 15.87
CA ASN A 152 1.82 -26.16 16.05
C ASN A 152 2.20 -26.30 17.53
N PRO A 153 2.34 -27.52 18.10
CA PRO A 153 2.75 -27.71 19.50
C PRO A 153 4.05 -26.99 19.88
N GLU A 154 4.98 -26.86 18.96
CA GLU A 154 6.25 -26.12 19.12
C GLU A 154 6.20 -24.74 18.46
N GLY A 155 5.00 -24.27 18.12
CA GLY A 155 4.78 -22.99 17.45
C GLY A 155 4.80 -21.79 18.40
N SER A 156 4.84 -20.61 17.84
CA SER A 156 4.87 -19.36 18.59
C SER A 156 3.91 -18.30 18.03
N VAL A 157 3.47 -17.41 18.90
CA VAL A 157 2.75 -16.18 18.54
C VAL A 157 3.62 -14.99 18.92
N ASP A 158 4.06 -14.25 17.91
CA ASP A 158 4.79 -13.01 18.13
C ASP A 158 3.80 -11.90 18.48
N TRP A 159 3.72 -11.59 19.79
CA TRP A 159 2.83 -10.57 20.35
C TRP A 159 3.61 -9.70 21.31
N HIS A 160 4.12 -8.54 20.80
CA HIS A 160 5.11 -7.72 21.48
C HIS A 160 4.82 -6.21 21.50
N GLY A 161 3.70 -5.78 20.89
CA GLY A 161 3.36 -4.37 20.79
C GLY A 161 3.96 -3.67 19.56
N LEU A 162 4.05 -2.35 19.61
CA LEU A 162 4.51 -1.53 18.50
C LEU A 162 5.66 -0.60 18.93
N ALA A 163 6.69 -0.52 18.13
CA ALA A 163 7.79 0.43 18.28
C ALA A 163 7.99 1.25 17.00
N SER A 164 8.46 2.48 17.14
CA SER A 164 8.93 3.30 16.03
C SER A 164 10.38 3.67 16.28
N GLN A 165 11.26 3.26 15.38
CA GLN A 165 12.71 3.47 15.45
C GLN A 165 13.21 4.14 14.15
N PRO A 166 12.88 5.44 13.92
CA PRO A 166 13.34 6.13 12.73
C PRO A 166 14.86 6.29 12.74
N MET A 167 15.46 6.14 11.57
CA MET A 167 16.88 6.37 11.36
C MET A 167 17.16 7.86 11.15
N PHE A 168 18.27 8.35 11.71
CA PHE A 168 18.78 9.69 11.53
C PHE A 168 20.12 9.62 10.80
N LEU A 169 20.20 10.22 9.62
CA LEU A 169 21.28 10.04 8.65
C LEU A 169 22.17 11.27 8.50
N LYS A 170 21.93 12.32 9.29
CA LYS A 170 22.68 13.59 9.24
C LYS A 170 24.18 13.38 9.28
N ASP A 171 24.67 12.61 10.26
CA ASP A 171 26.10 12.38 10.43
C ASP A 171 26.67 11.47 9.34
N LEU A 172 25.86 10.52 8.83
CA LEU A 172 26.26 9.70 7.68
C LEU A 172 26.51 10.59 6.45
N TYR A 173 25.58 11.46 6.12
CA TYR A 173 25.72 12.38 4.99
C TYR A 173 26.91 13.35 5.19
N ALA A 174 27.07 13.87 6.40
CA ALA A 174 28.19 14.76 6.72
C ALA A 174 29.58 14.11 6.48
N LYS A 175 29.73 12.78 6.73
CA LYS A 175 30.98 12.04 6.42
C LYS A 175 31.30 12.07 4.93
N PHE A 176 30.28 12.05 4.08
CA PHE A 176 30.44 12.17 2.62
C PHE A 176 30.54 13.61 2.13
N GLY A 177 30.41 14.60 3.02
CA GLY A 177 30.43 16.02 2.63
C GLY A 177 29.11 16.49 2.04
N VAL A 178 28.03 15.79 2.33
CA VAL A 178 26.64 16.13 1.93
C VAL A 178 25.91 16.70 3.14
N LYS A 179 25.13 17.76 2.93
CA LYS A 179 24.23 18.35 3.94
C LYS A 179 22.85 18.57 3.33
N TYR A 180 21.80 18.45 4.12
CA TYR A 180 20.48 18.80 3.66
C TYR A 180 20.10 20.22 4.04
N THR A 181 19.69 21.01 3.06
CA THR A 181 19.04 22.31 3.28
C THR A 181 17.54 22.09 3.27
N VAL A 182 16.87 22.47 4.36
CA VAL A 182 15.43 22.26 4.54
C VAL A 182 14.72 23.60 4.71
N VAL A 183 13.66 23.79 3.95
CA VAL A 183 12.63 24.82 4.14
C VAL A 183 11.29 24.15 4.43
N LYS A 184 10.65 24.46 5.55
CA LYS A 184 9.41 23.81 5.96
C LYS A 184 8.48 24.75 6.72
N VAL A 185 7.21 24.39 6.79
CA VAL A 185 6.20 25.02 7.64
C VAL A 185 5.52 23.96 8.50
N GLY A 186 5.40 24.29 9.78
CA GLY A 186 4.73 23.44 10.77
C GLY A 186 5.68 22.59 11.61
N LYS A 187 5.47 22.64 12.93
CA LYS A 187 6.35 21.98 13.92
C LYS A 187 6.28 20.45 13.88
N PHE A 188 5.20 19.89 13.33
CA PHE A 188 4.99 18.44 13.21
C PHE A 188 5.41 17.88 11.83
N LYS A 189 5.85 18.74 10.87
CA LYS A 189 6.34 18.26 9.58
C LYS A 189 7.77 17.73 9.73
N SER A 190 7.88 16.53 10.28
CA SER A 190 9.12 15.93 10.80
C SER A 190 9.83 15.00 9.84
N PHE A 191 9.32 14.79 8.61
CA PHE A 191 9.98 13.97 7.58
C PHE A 191 11.45 14.34 7.37
N THR A 192 11.74 15.63 7.41
CA THR A 192 13.11 16.14 7.18
C THR A 192 14.06 15.94 8.35
N GLU A 193 13.56 15.60 9.55
CA GLU A 193 14.39 15.44 10.74
C GLU A 193 15.43 14.32 10.57
N GLN A 194 15.09 13.26 9.83
CA GLN A 194 16.04 12.19 9.53
C GLN A 194 17.33 12.68 8.83
N TYR A 195 17.28 13.83 8.16
CA TYR A 195 18.43 14.40 7.44
C TYR A 195 19.11 15.55 8.19
N THR A 196 18.44 16.17 9.15
CA THR A 196 18.90 17.39 9.81
C THR A 196 19.11 17.25 11.31
N GLU A 197 18.54 16.22 11.92
CA GLU A 197 18.59 16.00 13.36
C GLU A 197 19.29 14.67 13.70
N ASP A 198 19.62 14.49 14.99
CA ASP A 198 20.21 13.26 15.51
C ASP A 198 19.18 12.40 16.27
N LYS A 199 18.00 12.93 16.51
CA LYS A 199 16.87 12.28 17.19
C LYS A 199 15.57 12.99 16.85
N MET A 200 14.45 12.35 17.19
CA MET A 200 13.12 12.99 17.07
C MET A 200 13.06 14.28 17.90
N SER A 201 12.49 15.33 17.32
CA SER A 201 12.03 16.48 18.09
C SER A 201 10.91 16.10 19.07
N ASP A 202 10.66 16.94 20.08
CA ASP A 202 9.55 16.68 21.02
C ASP A 202 8.19 16.62 20.33
N ALA A 203 7.94 17.49 19.33
CA ALA A 203 6.74 17.48 18.54
C ALA A 203 6.59 16.17 17.73
N ASN A 204 7.69 15.70 17.15
CA ASN A 204 7.70 14.45 16.43
C ASN A 204 7.45 13.26 17.37
N ARG A 205 8.12 13.21 18.50
CA ARG A 205 7.92 12.19 19.53
C ARG A 205 6.48 12.16 20.05
N GLU A 206 5.87 13.32 20.27
CA GLU A 206 4.47 13.46 20.67
C GLU A 206 3.53 12.78 19.66
N GLN A 207 3.65 13.15 18.36
CA GLN A 207 2.75 12.61 17.34
C GLN A 207 2.97 11.11 17.11
N VAL A 208 4.24 10.66 17.08
CA VAL A 208 4.58 9.23 16.92
C VAL A 208 3.99 8.42 18.07
N SER A 209 4.23 8.86 19.31
CA SER A 209 3.68 8.20 20.49
C SER A 209 2.16 8.10 20.43
N ARG A 210 1.49 9.17 19.98
CA ARG A 210 0.02 9.19 19.88
C ARG A 210 -0.49 8.16 18.90
N TYR A 211 0.05 8.11 17.67
CA TYR A 211 -0.49 7.20 16.67
C TYR A 211 -0.10 5.73 16.91
N ILE A 212 1.14 5.41 17.37
CA ILE A 212 1.48 4.01 17.67
C ILE A 212 0.65 3.47 18.86
N ASN A 213 0.46 4.28 19.91
CA ASN A 213 -0.42 3.88 21.01
C ASN A 213 -1.88 3.70 20.55
N GLY A 214 -2.37 4.58 19.68
CA GLY A 214 -3.73 4.44 19.13
C GLY A 214 -3.90 3.18 18.29
N LEU A 215 -2.93 2.85 17.43
CA LEU A 215 -2.89 1.59 16.67
C LEU A 215 -2.92 0.39 17.63
N TRP A 216 -2.05 0.39 18.65
CA TRP A 216 -1.99 -0.67 19.63
C TRP A 216 -3.30 -0.85 20.40
N GLN A 217 -3.91 0.24 20.87
CA GLN A 217 -5.21 0.20 21.57
C GLN A 217 -6.32 -0.36 20.68
N GLN A 218 -6.31 -0.08 19.38
CA GLN A 218 -7.27 -0.67 18.44
C GLN A 218 -7.06 -2.18 18.32
N MET A 219 -5.81 -2.63 18.16
CA MET A 219 -5.48 -4.05 18.08
C MET A 219 -5.89 -4.79 19.36
N LEU A 220 -5.55 -4.26 20.53
CA LEU A 220 -5.97 -4.80 21.82
C LEU A 220 -7.49 -4.93 21.90
N SER A 221 -8.21 -3.91 21.43
CA SER A 221 -9.68 -3.90 21.43
C SER A 221 -10.27 -5.02 20.58
N ASP A 222 -9.75 -5.18 19.38
CA ASP A 222 -10.25 -6.15 18.41
C ASP A 222 -9.95 -7.60 18.85
N VAL A 223 -8.72 -7.86 19.31
CA VAL A 223 -8.32 -9.17 19.81
C VAL A 223 -9.05 -9.51 21.13
N SER A 224 -9.17 -8.55 22.04
CA SER A 224 -9.93 -8.70 23.29
C SER A 224 -11.37 -9.14 23.00
N LYS A 225 -12.04 -8.47 22.05
CA LYS A 225 -13.41 -8.79 21.67
C LYS A 225 -13.56 -10.19 21.06
N SER A 226 -12.63 -10.61 20.20
CA SER A 226 -12.74 -11.89 19.50
C SER A 226 -12.30 -13.08 20.33
N ARG A 227 -11.30 -12.92 21.21
CA ARG A 227 -10.75 -13.99 22.06
C ARG A 227 -11.31 -14.01 23.48
N GLY A 228 -12.04 -12.96 23.88
CA GLY A 228 -12.54 -12.84 25.25
C GLY A 228 -11.42 -12.68 26.28
N ILE A 229 -10.31 -12.03 25.90
CA ILE A 229 -9.16 -11.76 26.77
C ILE A 229 -9.22 -10.28 27.17
N ASN A 230 -8.97 -9.98 28.45
CA ASN A 230 -8.88 -8.59 28.90
C ASN A 230 -7.71 -7.87 28.21
N LYS A 231 -7.88 -6.59 27.90
CA LYS A 231 -6.84 -5.75 27.27
C LYS A 231 -5.57 -5.64 28.09
N ASP A 232 -5.71 -5.53 29.41
CA ASP A 232 -4.56 -5.46 30.32
C ASP A 232 -3.76 -6.76 30.30
N SER A 233 -4.45 -7.91 30.22
CA SER A 233 -3.81 -9.21 30.04
C SER A 233 -3.08 -9.31 28.71
N LEU A 234 -3.70 -8.87 27.60
CA LEU A 234 -3.06 -8.84 26.28
C LEU A 234 -1.82 -7.92 26.28
N ASN A 235 -1.90 -6.79 26.97
CA ASN A 235 -0.76 -5.89 27.12
C ASN A 235 0.36 -6.52 27.95
N HIS A 236 -0.01 -7.17 29.05
CA HIS A 236 0.94 -7.90 29.90
C HIS A 236 1.66 -9.04 29.11
N TYR A 237 0.95 -9.77 28.25
CA TYR A 237 1.56 -10.80 27.40
C TYR A 237 2.54 -10.21 26.39
N ALA A 238 2.26 -8.98 25.90
CA ALA A 238 3.18 -8.28 25.03
C ALA A 238 4.47 -7.86 25.76
N ASP A 239 4.34 -7.36 27.00
CA ASP A 239 5.47 -6.99 27.85
C ASP A 239 6.29 -8.20 28.28
N GLY A 240 5.67 -9.37 28.42
CA GLY A 240 6.29 -10.63 28.84
C GLY A 240 6.99 -11.42 27.74
N PHE A 241 6.98 -10.96 26.49
CA PHE A 241 7.54 -11.70 25.35
C PHE A 241 6.96 -13.12 25.19
N VAL A 242 5.63 -13.21 25.14
CA VAL A 242 4.93 -14.50 25.03
C VAL A 242 5.41 -15.38 23.85
N ALA A 243 6.06 -14.79 22.85
CA ALA A 243 6.67 -15.51 21.74
C ALA A 243 7.79 -16.48 22.15
N PHE A 244 8.44 -16.23 23.27
CA PHE A 244 9.55 -17.03 23.79
C PHE A 244 9.17 -17.90 25.00
N GLU A 245 7.89 -17.88 25.39
CA GLU A 245 7.36 -18.73 26.45
C GLU A 245 6.98 -20.12 25.93
N ASP A 246 6.72 -21.07 26.86
CA ASP A 246 6.17 -22.39 26.50
C ASP A 246 4.84 -22.22 25.74
N SER A 247 4.76 -22.78 24.55
CA SER A 247 3.57 -22.71 23.68
C SER A 247 2.28 -23.08 24.41
N LYS A 248 2.34 -23.96 25.43
CA LYS A 248 1.19 -24.35 26.25
C LYS A 248 0.52 -23.18 26.95
N LEU A 249 1.27 -22.12 27.27
CA LEU A 249 0.74 -20.90 27.86
C LEU A 249 -0.21 -20.16 26.92
N LEU A 250 -0.01 -20.24 25.60
CA LEU A 250 -0.90 -19.63 24.61
C LEU A 250 -2.36 -20.11 24.76
N LYS A 251 -2.55 -21.40 25.09
CA LYS A 251 -3.88 -21.97 25.35
C LYS A 251 -4.41 -21.55 26.72
N THR A 252 -3.57 -21.52 27.75
CA THR A 252 -3.92 -21.03 29.09
C THR A 252 -4.33 -19.58 29.05
N HIS A 253 -3.63 -18.78 28.27
CA HIS A 253 -3.92 -17.36 27.98
C HIS A 253 -5.11 -17.15 27.03
N LYS A 254 -5.75 -18.21 26.53
CA LYS A 254 -6.84 -18.18 25.55
C LYS A 254 -6.46 -17.52 24.20
N MET A 255 -5.16 -17.37 23.93
CA MET A 255 -4.69 -16.84 22.66
C MET A 255 -4.96 -17.81 21.51
N VAL A 256 -4.90 -19.13 21.78
CA VAL A 256 -5.26 -20.21 20.84
C VAL A 256 -6.28 -21.16 21.47
N ASP A 257 -7.00 -21.92 20.64
CA ASP A 257 -7.97 -22.93 21.10
C ASP A 257 -7.33 -24.30 21.31
N GLY A 258 -6.21 -24.60 20.66
CA GLY A 258 -5.54 -25.88 20.78
C GLY A 258 -4.27 -25.98 19.96
N PHE A 259 -3.66 -27.13 20.08
CA PHE A 259 -2.44 -27.51 19.37
C PHE A 259 -2.73 -28.66 18.42
N CYS A 260 -2.14 -28.64 17.25
CA CYS A 260 -2.09 -29.77 16.33
C CYS A 260 -0.94 -29.59 15.33
N TYR A 261 -0.45 -30.70 14.81
CA TYR A 261 0.47 -30.65 13.68
C TYR A 261 -0.26 -30.37 12.36
N TYR A 262 0.47 -29.92 11.36
CA TYR A 262 -0.09 -29.54 10.05
C TYR A 262 -0.88 -30.67 9.35
N ASP A 263 -0.47 -31.91 9.53
CA ASP A 263 -1.18 -33.08 8.99
C ASP A 263 -2.51 -33.37 9.71
N GLU A 264 -2.62 -32.99 10.99
CA GLU A 264 -3.80 -33.24 11.83
C GLU A 264 -4.92 -32.21 11.58
N ILE A 265 -4.57 -30.98 11.16
CA ILE A 265 -5.59 -29.91 10.94
C ILE A 265 -6.66 -30.34 9.92
N LYS A 266 -6.28 -31.18 8.94
CA LYS A 266 -7.22 -31.76 7.96
C LYS A 266 -8.34 -32.55 8.62
N ASN A 267 -8.03 -33.30 9.67
CA ASN A 267 -9.01 -34.11 10.40
C ASN A 267 -9.98 -33.22 11.20
N ILE A 268 -9.47 -32.10 11.74
CA ILE A 268 -10.31 -31.08 12.41
C ILE A 268 -11.29 -30.48 11.41
N VAL A 269 -10.82 -30.10 10.21
CA VAL A 269 -11.68 -29.57 9.14
C VAL A 269 -12.69 -30.60 8.64
N LYS A 270 -12.28 -31.89 8.47
CA LYS A 270 -13.20 -32.99 8.11
C LYS A 270 -14.31 -33.16 9.14
N LYS A 271 -13.95 -33.16 10.42
CA LYS A 271 -14.94 -33.24 11.53
C LYS A 271 -15.91 -32.07 11.48
N GLN A 272 -15.43 -30.85 11.22
CA GLN A 272 -16.27 -29.67 11.08
C GLN A 272 -17.22 -29.74 9.89
N LEU A 273 -16.80 -30.38 8.78
CA LEU A 273 -17.61 -30.63 7.59
C LEU A 273 -18.57 -31.84 7.71
N GLY A 274 -18.43 -32.64 8.77
CA GLY A 274 -19.21 -33.87 8.94
C GLY A 274 -18.89 -34.96 7.91
N ILE A 275 -17.66 -34.99 7.36
CA ILE A 275 -17.24 -35.98 6.37
C ILE A 275 -16.32 -37.04 7.00
N LYS A 276 -16.38 -38.28 6.47
CA LYS A 276 -15.53 -39.41 6.93
C LYS A 276 -14.04 -39.12 6.65
N ASP A 277 -13.15 -39.63 7.49
CA ASP A 277 -11.70 -39.44 7.36
C ASP A 277 -11.12 -39.95 6.04
N THR A 278 -11.74 -40.96 5.44
CA THR A 278 -11.37 -41.50 4.13
C THR A 278 -11.70 -40.60 2.94
N LYS A 279 -12.56 -39.57 3.13
CA LYS A 279 -12.93 -38.64 2.07
C LYS A 279 -11.96 -37.45 1.98
N ARG A 280 -11.75 -36.95 0.76
CA ARG A 280 -11.00 -35.71 0.53
C ARG A 280 -11.86 -34.48 0.84
N ILE A 281 -11.24 -33.46 1.41
CA ILE A 281 -11.85 -32.15 1.57
C ILE A 281 -11.92 -31.50 0.18
N ARG A 282 -13.11 -31.00 -0.19
CA ARG A 282 -13.28 -30.15 -1.36
C ARG A 282 -12.81 -28.76 -1.00
N GLN A 283 -11.78 -28.30 -1.67
CA GLN A 283 -11.15 -27.00 -1.42
C GLN A 283 -11.37 -26.10 -2.63
N ALA A 284 -11.46 -24.81 -2.37
CA ALA A 284 -11.42 -23.77 -3.38
C ALA A 284 -10.47 -22.67 -2.87
N SER A 285 -9.57 -22.21 -3.70
CA SER A 285 -8.74 -21.03 -3.43
C SER A 285 -9.55 -19.75 -3.53
N MET A 286 -9.01 -18.61 -3.07
CA MET A 286 -9.66 -17.30 -3.24
C MET A 286 -9.90 -16.98 -4.72
N SER A 287 -8.91 -17.24 -5.59
CA SER A 287 -9.05 -17.01 -7.04
C SER A 287 -10.11 -17.89 -7.68
N GLU A 288 -10.19 -19.18 -7.29
CA GLU A 288 -11.27 -20.07 -7.77
C GLU A 288 -12.65 -19.60 -7.30
N VAL A 289 -12.78 -19.11 -6.07
CA VAL A 289 -14.05 -18.54 -5.59
C VAL A 289 -14.41 -17.27 -6.37
N ASN A 290 -13.44 -16.38 -6.60
CA ASN A 290 -13.66 -15.17 -7.38
C ASN A 290 -14.09 -15.47 -8.83
N ALA A 291 -13.48 -16.48 -9.46
CA ALA A 291 -13.78 -16.88 -10.83
C ALA A 291 -15.10 -17.67 -10.97
N ALA A 292 -15.44 -18.52 -9.97
CA ALA A 292 -16.60 -19.39 -10.02
C ALA A 292 -17.91 -18.67 -9.66
N VAL A 293 -17.85 -17.63 -8.82
CA VAL A 293 -19.01 -16.83 -8.40
C VAL A 293 -19.03 -15.53 -9.19
N GLU A 294 -19.90 -15.47 -10.17
CA GLU A 294 -20.04 -14.27 -11.01
C GLU A 294 -20.58 -13.08 -10.19
N ASP A 295 -20.04 -11.91 -10.44
CA ASP A 295 -20.64 -10.68 -9.97
C ASP A 295 -21.90 -10.40 -10.79
N LYS A 296 -22.95 -9.98 -10.12
CA LYS A 296 -24.17 -9.54 -10.83
C LYS A 296 -23.88 -8.14 -11.36
N TYR A 297 -23.75 -8.02 -12.67
CA TYR A 297 -23.64 -6.73 -13.36
C TYR A 297 -25.02 -6.11 -13.58
N ASP A 298 -25.76 -5.96 -12.50
CA ASP A 298 -27.09 -5.35 -12.53
C ASP A 298 -27.00 -3.90 -12.07
N GLY A 299 -27.72 -3.01 -12.75
CA GLY A 299 -27.85 -1.62 -12.33
C GLY A 299 -26.73 -0.68 -12.79
N SER A 300 -26.50 0.34 -12.00
CA SER A 300 -25.57 1.43 -12.32
C SER A 300 -24.15 1.13 -11.87
N THR A 301 -23.17 1.67 -12.57
CA THR A 301 -21.74 1.56 -12.19
C THR A 301 -21.37 2.54 -11.09
N ILE A 302 -20.69 2.04 -10.06
CA ILE A 302 -19.90 2.82 -9.11
C ILE A 302 -18.42 2.55 -9.43
N ALA A 303 -17.73 3.54 -9.98
CA ALA A 303 -16.31 3.40 -10.29
C ALA A 303 -15.45 3.45 -9.03
N VAL A 304 -14.52 2.52 -8.87
CA VAL A 304 -13.50 2.52 -7.81
C VAL A 304 -12.16 2.84 -8.45
N TYR A 305 -11.64 4.04 -8.19
CA TYR A 305 -10.37 4.51 -8.74
C TYR A 305 -9.28 4.41 -7.68
N TYR A 306 -8.27 3.60 -7.93
CA TYR A 306 -7.18 3.35 -6.99
C TYR A 306 -6.02 4.33 -7.18
N CYS A 307 -5.57 4.92 -6.06
CA CYS A 307 -4.43 5.81 -5.96
C CYS A 307 -3.46 5.25 -4.91
N GLN A 308 -2.43 4.54 -5.34
CA GLN A 308 -1.43 3.95 -4.44
C GLN A 308 -0.02 4.46 -4.76
N GLY A 309 0.79 4.71 -3.71
CA GLY A 309 2.19 5.12 -3.85
C GLY A 309 2.41 6.63 -3.78
N GLY A 310 3.58 7.09 -4.21
CA GLY A 310 3.98 8.49 -4.19
C GLY A 310 3.29 9.32 -5.28
N ILE A 311 2.91 10.56 -4.97
CA ILE A 311 2.31 11.48 -5.95
C ILE A 311 3.42 12.17 -6.73
N THR A 312 3.36 12.11 -8.07
CA THR A 312 4.33 12.69 -9.00
C THR A 312 3.66 13.44 -10.14
N SER A 313 4.36 14.41 -10.72
CA SER A 313 3.88 15.12 -11.92
C SER A 313 4.05 14.29 -13.19
N GLN A 314 5.09 13.48 -13.26
CA GLN A 314 5.42 12.60 -14.38
C GLN A 314 5.82 11.22 -13.85
N ALA A 315 5.60 10.18 -14.65
CA ALA A 315 6.07 8.85 -14.30
C ALA A 315 7.61 8.85 -14.23
N THR A 316 8.15 8.39 -13.11
CA THR A 316 9.58 8.11 -12.98
C THR A 316 9.80 6.65 -13.33
N THR A 317 10.52 6.39 -14.42
CA THR A 317 10.92 5.03 -14.79
C THR A 317 12.17 4.68 -13.99
N SER A 318 12.03 3.77 -13.04
CA SER A 318 13.19 3.13 -12.42
C SER A 318 13.65 1.98 -13.32
N LEU A 319 14.93 1.96 -13.67
CA LEU A 319 15.56 0.83 -14.39
C LEU A 319 15.48 -0.51 -13.62
N TRP A 320 14.96 -0.48 -12.39
CA TRP A 320 15.02 -1.57 -11.41
C TRP A 320 13.65 -1.99 -10.86
N GLY A 321 12.57 -1.70 -11.58
CA GLY A 321 11.21 -1.90 -11.09
C GLY A 321 10.71 -0.66 -10.32
N GLY A 322 9.56 -0.12 -10.71
CA GLY A 322 9.01 1.10 -10.11
C GLY A 322 8.15 0.79 -8.90
N GLU A 323 8.29 1.56 -7.81
CA GLU A 323 7.22 1.67 -6.83
C GLU A 323 5.96 2.19 -7.52
N GLN A 324 4.79 1.77 -7.04
CA GLN A 324 3.52 2.31 -7.55
C GLN A 324 3.49 3.83 -7.35
N GLN A 325 3.02 4.55 -8.37
CA GLN A 325 3.02 6.01 -8.39
C GLN A 325 1.63 6.53 -8.78
N ILE A 326 1.26 7.62 -8.14
CA ILE A 326 0.07 8.41 -8.49
C ILE A 326 0.54 9.51 -9.44
N VAL A 327 0.53 9.23 -10.74
CA VAL A 327 0.97 10.17 -11.78
C VAL A 327 -0.18 11.11 -12.11
N SER A 328 -0.02 12.41 -11.80
CA SER A 328 -1.12 13.39 -11.85
C SER A 328 -1.77 13.50 -13.24
N ILE A 329 -0.99 13.46 -14.31
CA ILE A 329 -1.52 13.57 -15.68
C ILE A 329 -2.47 12.40 -16.02
N ASN A 330 -2.15 11.18 -15.58
CA ASN A 330 -2.97 10.00 -15.80
C ASN A 330 -4.26 10.09 -14.98
N VAL A 331 -4.13 10.39 -13.68
CA VAL A 331 -5.29 10.55 -12.78
C VAL A 331 -6.27 11.59 -13.32
N ILE A 332 -5.76 12.74 -13.80
CA ILE A 332 -6.60 13.81 -14.35
C ILE A 332 -7.33 13.35 -15.60
N SER A 333 -6.65 12.63 -16.51
CA SER A 333 -7.26 12.06 -17.72
C SER A 333 -8.40 11.11 -17.35
N ASP A 334 -8.11 10.13 -16.50
CA ASP A 334 -9.07 9.08 -16.11
C ASP A 334 -10.28 9.67 -15.39
N LEU A 335 -10.09 10.59 -14.44
CA LEU A 335 -11.18 11.25 -13.74
C LEU A 335 -12.03 12.11 -14.68
N ASN A 336 -11.44 12.71 -15.73
CA ASN A 336 -12.18 13.44 -16.75
C ASN A 336 -13.03 12.50 -17.63
N ASP A 337 -12.55 11.30 -17.92
CA ASP A 337 -13.30 10.32 -18.70
C ASP A 337 -14.42 9.70 -17.85
N LEU A 338 -14.16 9.34 -16.60
CA LEU A 338 -15.22 8.95 -15.64
C LEU A 338 -16.28 10.03 -15.44
N ALA A 339 -15.91 11.32 -15.58
CA ALA A 339 -16.86 12.42 -15.50
C ALA A 339 -17.81 12.52 -16.71
N LYS A 340 -17.43 11.96 -17.87
CA LYS A 340 -18.21 11.93 -19.13
C LYS A 340 -19.02 10.65 -19.28
N ASP A 341 -18.58 9.56 -18.70
CA ASP A 341 -19.20 8.24 -18.80
C ASP A 341 -20.60 8.26 -18.14
N GLU A 342 -21.64 8.07 -18.95
CA GLU A 342 -23.02 8.15 -18.47
C GLU A 342 -23.43 6.94 -17.60
N ASP A 343 -22.76 5.80 -17.72
CA ASP A 343 -23.06 4.59 -16.93
C ASP A 343 -22.54 4.73 -15.50
N VAL A 344 -21.44 5.45 -15.28
CA VAL A 344 -20.87 5.73 -13.97
C VAL A 344 -21.71 6.76 -13.22
N LYS A 345 -22.32 6.39 -12.11
CA LYS A 345 -23.19 7.26 -11.29
C LYS A 345 -22.49 7.90 -10.10
N ALA A 346 -21.44 7.29 -9.60
CA ALA A 346 -20.57 7.85 -8.56
C ALA A 346 -19.16 7.28 -8.68
N VAL A 347 -18.19 7.96 -8.05
CA VAL A 347 -16.79 7.52 -8.03
C VAL A 347 -16.30 7.41 -6.59
N VAL A 348 -15.68 6.29 -6.25
CA VAL A 348 -14.92 6.11 -5.03
C VAL A 348 -13.43 6.23 -5.40
N ILE A 349 -12.71 7.15 -4.76
CA ILE A 349 -11.26 7.24 -4.91
C ILE A 349 -10.63 6.53 -3.71
N ARG A 350 -10.07 5.36 -3.93
CA ARG A 350 -9.32 4.61 -2.92
C ARG A 350 -7.89 5.11 -2.87
N ILE A 351 -7.43 5.58 -1.71
CA ILE A 351 -6.13 6.22 -1.55
C ILE A 351 -5.29 5.47 -0.51
N ASN A 352 -4.10 5.02 -0.91
CA ASN A 352 -3.06 4.53 0.00
C ASN A 352 -1.73 5.18 -0.35
N SER A 353 -1.48 6.38 0.21
CA SER A 353 -0.38 7.26 -0.17
C SER A 353 0.08 8.16 0.97
N GLY A 354 1.38 8.30 1.12
CA GLY A 354 2.03 9.28 2.01
C GLY A 354 2.02 10.71 1.49
N GLY A 355 1.53 10.92 0.27
CA GLY A 355 1.61 12.19 -0.45
C GLY A 355 2.74 12.22 -1.47
N GLY A 356 3.26 13.39 -1.79
CA GLY A 356 4.33 13.59 -2.76
C GLY A 356 4.38 15.03 -3.27
N ASP A 357 4.52 15.20 -4.58
CA ASP A 357 4.60 16.50 -5.24
C ASP A 357 3.39 17.38 -4.94
N ALA A 358 3.65 18.59 -4.44
CA ALA A 358 2.61 19.52 -4.00
C ALA A 358 1.82 20.10 -5.19
N TYR A 359 2.49 20.34 -6.33
CA TYR A 359 1.84 20.84 -7.53
C TYR A 359 0.95 19.78 -8.17
N ALA A 360 1.45 18.54 -8.29
CA ALA A 360 0.66 17.41 -8.77
C ALA A 360 -0.60 17.19 -7.91
N SER A 361 -0.46 17.29 -6.58
CA SER A 361 -1.58 17.17 -5.63
C SER A 361 -2.66 18.24 -5.85
N GLU A 362 -2.28 19.49 -6.16
CA GLU A 362 -3.23 20.57 -6.50
C GLU A 362 -3.94 20.26 -7.81
N GLN A 363 -3.24 19.76 -8.83
CA GLN A 363 -3.84 19.42 -10.11
C GLN A 363 -4.87 18.29 -9.96
N ILE A 364 -4.54 17.25 -9.19
CA ILE A 364 -5.46 16.14 -8.89
C ILE A 364 -6.65 16.65 -8.06
N TRP A 365 -6.43 17.47 -7.02
CA TRP A 365 -7.51 18.11 -6.26
C TRP A 365 -8.50 18.84 -7.18
N ARG A 366 -7.98 19.57 -8.18
CA ARG A 366 -8.81 20.25 -9.15
C ARG A 366 -9.68 19.30 -9.97
N ALA A 367 -9.10 18.19 -10.46
CA ALA A 367 -9.83 17.16 -11.21
C ALA A 367 -10.92 16.51 -10.33
N VAL A 368 -10.59 16.12 -9.10
CA VAL A 368 -11.56 15.58 -8.11
C VAL A 368 -12.69 16.55 -7.87
N SER A 369 -12.37 17.84 -7.70
CA SER A 369 -13.39 18.90 -7.50
C SER A 369 -14.32 19.08 -8.70
N GLN A 370 -13.80 18.98 -9.94
CA GLN A 370 -14.62 19.05 -11.15
C GLN A 370 -15.52 17.82 -11.31
N LEU A 371 -14.98 16.63 -11.07
CA LEU A 371 -15.74 15.37 -11.07
C LEU A 371 -16.87 15.44 -10.05
N ASN A 372 -16.59 15.89 -8.82
CA ASN A 372 -17.58 15.97 -7.74
C ASN A 372 -18.73 16.95 -8.01
N LYS A 373 -18.57 17.90 -8.93
CA LYS A 373 -19.67 18.77 -9.41
C LYS A 373 -20.66 18.02 -10.29
N LYS A 374 -20.19 16.99 -11.01
CA LYS A 374 -20.99 16.21 -11.96
C LYS A 374 -21.56 14.95 -11.30
N LYS A 375 -20.76 14.25 -10.52
CA LYS A 375 -21.07 12.96 -9.90
C LYS A 375 -20.58 12.95 -8.46
N PRO A 376 -21.27 12.31 -7.50
CA PRO A 376 -20.76 12.18 -6.14
C PRO A 376 -19.39 11.51 -6.13
N VAL A 377 -18.42 12.12 -5.45
CA VAL A 377 -17.10 11.54 -5.19
C VAL A 377 -16.96 11.24 -3.69
N VAL A 378 -16.63 10.00 -3.37
CA VAL A 378 -16.29 9.54 -2.02
C VAL A 378 -14.82 9.13 -1.99
N VAL A 379 -14.06 9.63 -1.03
CA VAL A 379 -12.71 9.14 -0.78
C VAL A 379 -12.75 8.02 0.25
N SER A 380 -12.08 6.90 -0.04
CA SER A 380 -11.79 5.80 0.87
C SER A 380 -10.29 5.77 1.16
N MET A 381 -9.91 6.06 2.39
CA MET A 381 -8.51 6.05 2.82
C MET A 381 -8.11 4.66 3.32
N GLY A 382 -7.07 4.08 2.74
CA GLY A 382 -6.44 2.82 3.17
C GLY A 382 -5.54 3.01 4.38
N GLY A 383 -4.36 2.38 4.36
CA GLY A 383 -3.36 2.51 5.42
C GLY A 383 -2.92 3.93 5.67
N MET A 384 -2.80 4.67 4.59
CA MET A 384 -2.31 6.03 4.62
C MET A 384 -2.98 6.90 3.57
N ALA A 385 -3.41 8.11 3.96
CA ALA A 385 -3.80 9.16 3.03
C ALA A 385 -3.44 10.51 3.65
N ALA A 386 -2.18 10.89 3.48
CA ALA A 386 -1.62 12.01 4.22
C ALA A 386 -0.92 13.01 3.28
N SER A 387 -0.78 14.25 3.76
CA SER A 387 -0.07 15.31 3.06
C SER A 387 -0.67 15.58 1.67
N GLY A 388 0.04 15.37 0.57
CA GLY A 388 -0.48 15.50 -0.80
C GLY A 388 -1.70 14.62 -1.07
N ALA A 389 -1.75 13.42 -0.50
CA ALA A 389 -2.89 12.51 -0.61
C ALA A 389 -4.12 13.03 0.16
N TYR A 390 -3.92 13.64 1.34
CA TYR A 390 -4.99 14.34 2.03
C TYR A 390 -5.43 15.60 1.27
N TYR A 391 -4.46 16.31 0.66
CA TYR A 391 -4.74 17.49 -0.17
C TYR A 391 -5.72 17.17 -1.31
N MET A 392 -5.41 16.16 -2.13
CA MET A 392 -6.26 15.79 -3.26
C MET A 392 -7.67 15.34 -2.83
N SER A 393 -7.81 14.81 -1.61
CA SER A 393 -9.09 14.38 -1.04
C SER A 393 -10.07 15.54 -0.77
N MET A 394 -9.58 16.77 -0.66
CA MET A 394 -10.40 17.95 -0.31
C MET A 394 -11.41 18.34 -1.40
N GLY A 395 -11.29 17.78 -2.60
CA GLY A 395 -12.28 17.93 -3.68
C GLY A 395 -13.51 17.03 -3.57
N ALA A 396 -13.47 16.02 -2.71
CA ALA A 396 -14.52 15.01 -2.58
C ALA A 396 -15.73 15.49 -1.76
N ARG A 397 -16.87 14.84 -1.95
CA ARG A 397 -18.11 15.12 -1.21
C ARG A 397 -18.13 14.47 0.17
N TYR A 398 -17.47 13.35 0.32
CA TYR A 398 -17.40 12.59 1.56
C TYR A 398 -16.03 11.89 1.66
N ILE A 399 -15.46 11.89 2.85
CA ILE A 399 -14.15 11.28 3.12
C ILE A 399 -14.32 10.25 4.22
N MET A 400 -13.92 9.02 3.94
CA MET A 400 -13.95 7.88 4.86
C MET A 400 -12.55 7.35 5.11
N ALA A 401 -12.25 6.97 6.34
CA ALA A 401 -10.99 6.38 6.76
C ALA A 401 -11.23 5.16 7.66
N GLN A 402 -10.28 4.23 7.71
CA GLN A 402 -10.27 3.22 8.78
C GLN A 402 -9.88 3.88 10.11
N PRO A 403 -10.29 3.34 11.27
CA PRO A 403 -9.82 3.84 12.57
C PRO A 403 -8.30 3.94 12.68
N THR A 404 -7.59 3.03 12.03
CA THR A 404 -6.12 2.89 12.04
C THR A 404 -5.42 3.59 10.86
N THR A 405 -6.14 4.21 9.94
CA THR A 405 -5.57 5.02 8.85
C THR A 405 -4.70 6.15 9.40
N LEU A 406 -3.54 6.39 8.80
CA LEU A 406 -2.74 7.58 9.03
C LEU A 406 -3.09 8.67 8.02
N THR A 407 -3.51 9.85 8.51
CA THR A 407 -3.97 10.94 7.64
C THR A 407 -3.57 12.32 8.14
N GLY A 408 -4.04 13.37 7.49
CA GLY A 408 -3.68 14.74 7.82
C GLY A 408 -2.32 15.13 7.25
N SER A 409 -1.31 15.33 8.09
CA SER A 409 0.03 15.84 7.71
C SER A 409 -0.06 17.12 6.85
N ILE A 410 -1.02 18.02 7.20
CA ILE A 410 -1.28 19.27 6.48
C ILE A 410 -0.08 20.19 6.67
N GLY A 411 0.86 20.16 5.73
CA GLY A 411 2.11 20.89 5.77
C GLY A 411 2.94 20.63 4.52
N ILE A 412 3.82 21.55 4.20
CA ILE A 412 4.70 21.51 3.03
C ILE A 412 6.15 21.69 3.48
N PHE A 413 7.06 21.04 2.79
CA PHE A 413 8.50 21.21 2.96
C PHE A 413 9.22 21.13 1.61
N GLY A 414 10.44 21.64 1.57
CA GLY A 414 11.45 21.36 0.55
C GLY A 414 12.70 20.85 1.24
N ALA A 415 13.28 19.78 0.72
CA ALA A 415 14.54 19.20 1.19
C ALA A 415 15.51 19.10 0.02
N PHE A 416 16.65 19.73 0.15
CA PHE A 416 17.63 19.91 -0.92
C PHE A 416 18.98 19.35 -0.47
N PRO A 417 19.51 18.28 -1.09
CA PRO A 417 20.81 17.74 -0.78
C PRO A 417 21.91 18.71 -1.29
N ASP A 418 22.61 19.35 -0.39
CA ASP A 418 23.81 20.14 -0.69
C ASP A 418 25.02 19.21 -0.82
N MET A 419 25.41 18.92 -2.04
CA MET A 419 26.54 18.08 -2.40
C MET A 419 27.84 18.86 -2.58
N SER A 420 27.84 20.17 -2.36
CA SER A 420 28.99 21.02 -2.64
C SER A 420 30.25 20.59 -1.86
N GLY A 421 30.11 20.15 -0.61
CA GLY A 421 31.20 19.61 0.17
C GLY A 421 31.81 18.33 -0.41
N LEU A 422 30.98 17.40 -0.86
CA LEU A 422 31.41 16.18 -1.56
C LEU A 422 32.16 16.55 -2.84
N ILE A 423 31.56 17.37 -3.69
CA ILE A 423 32.08 17.65 -5.02
C ILE A 423 33.33 18.52 -4.96
N THR A 424 33.31 19.64 -4.18
CA THR A 424 34.39 20.61 -4.20
C THR A 424 35.53 20.27 -3.23
N GLN A 425 35.23 19.68 -2.06
CA GLN A 425 36.25 19.40 -1.04
C GLN A 425 36.75 17.95 -1.11
N LYS A 426 35.86 16.97 -1.29
CA LYS A 426 36.27 15.56 -1.31
C LYS A 426 36.78 15.12 -2.68
N LEU A 427 36.06 15.49 -3.77
CA LEU A 427 36.43 15.13 -5.15
C LEU A 427 37.34 16.18 -5.81
N GLY A 428 37.49 17.36 -5.23
CA GLY A 428 38.39 18.38 -5.73
C GLY A 428 37.93 19.13 -6.98
N VAL A 429 36.67 18.97 -7.40
CA VAL A 429 36.10 19.67 -8.56
C VAL A 429 36.04 21.18 -8.29
N LYS A 430 36.36 21.98 -9.27
CA LYS A 430 36.31 23.46 -9.19
C LYS A 430 35.24 23.95 -10.15
N PHE A 431 34.51 24.98 -9.73
CA PHE A 431 33.49 25.67 -10.52
C PHE A 431 33.95 27.13 -10.74
N ASP A 432 33.69 27.62 -11.93
CA ASP A 432 33.77 29.04 -12.26
C ASP A 432 32.40 29.48 -12.80
N GLU A 433 32.01 30.72 -12.52
CA GLU A 433 30.66 31.19 -12.78
C GLU A 433 30.65 32.58 -13.41
N VAL A 434 29.99 32.70 -14.56
CA VAL A 434 29.65 33.97 -15.19
C VAL A 434 28.12 34.13 -15.17
N LYS A 435 27.66 35.31 -14.70
CA LYS A 435 26.24 35.59 -14.49
C LYS A 435 25.76 36.74 -15.33
N THR A 436 24.57 36.59 -15.93
CA THR A 436 23.84 37.72 -16.51
C THR A 436 23.01 38.48 -15.48
N ASN A 437 22.49 37.75 -14.48
CA ASN A 437 21.63 38.27 -13.42
C ASN A 437 22.04 37.71 -12.06
N ARG A 438 21.64 38.38 -10.98
CA ARG A 438 22.02 38.00 -9.60
C ARG A 438 21.81 36.51 -9.28
N ASN A 439 20.66 35.95 -9.67
CA ASN A 439 20.23 34.60 -9.28
C ASN A 439 20.38 33.57 -10.41
N SER A 440 21.06 33.90 -11.55
CA SER A 440 21.20 32.95 -12.68
C SER A 440 21.97 31.66 -12.32
N GLY A 441 22.81 31.69 -11.27
CA GLY A 441 23.52 30.52 -10.77
C GLY A 441 22.72 29.64 -9.81
N TYR A 442 21.44 29.90 -9.61
CA TYR A 442 20.58 29.15 -8.68
C TYR A 442 20.53 27.64 -8.97
N GLN A 443 20.43 27.24 -10.25
CA GLN A 443 20.38 25.83 -10.63
C GLN A 443 21.71 25.08 -10.38
N GLY A 444 22.84 25.78 -10.39
CA GLY A 444 24.15 25.23 -10.05
C GLY A 444 24.45 25.22 -8.54
N ALA A 445 23.60 25.84 -7.72
CA ALA A 445 23.70 25.72 -6.28
C ALA A 445 23.55 24.25 -5.85
N LEU A 446 24.04 23.91 -4.65
CA LEU A 446 24.06 22.55 -4.10
C LEU A 446 25.08 21.59 -4.74
N MET A 447 25.56 21.88 -5.95
CA MET A 447 26.68 21.18 -6.57
C MET A 447 27.98 21.96 -6.33
N ALA A 448 27.95 23.25 -6.60
CA ALA A 448 29.12 24.14 -6.50
C ALA A 448 29.24 24.83 -5.14
N ARG A 449 28.10 25.16 -4.53
CA ARG A 449 28.01 25.92 -3.27
C ARG A 449 26.66 25.69 -2.59
N PRO A 450 26.53 25.95 -1.28
CA PRO A 450 25.22 26.06 -0.63
C PRO A 450 24.35 27.16 -1.23
N PHE A 451 23.04 27.13 -0.97
CA PHE A 451 22.16 28.25 -1.24
C PHE A 451 22.59 29.50 -0.45
N THR A 452 22.46 30.65 -1.07
CA THR A 452 22.61 31.93 -0.38
C THR A 452 21.40 32.19 0.54
N PRO A 453 21.54 33.07 1.55
CA PRO A 453 20.40 33.45 2.40
C PRO A 453 19.23 34.06 1.59
N GLU A 454 19.50 34.76 0.50
CA GLU A 454 18.48 35.34 -0.39
C GLU A 454 17.72 34.22 -1.14
N GLU A 455 18.44 33.26 -1.74
CA GLU A 455 17.84 32.09 -2.40
C GLU A 455 16.97 31.28 -1.43
N LEU A 456 17.45 31.06 -0.20
CA LEU A 456 16.65 30.41 0.85
C LEU A 456 15.38 31.19 1.22
N SER A 457 15.45 32.52 1.24
CA SER A 457 14.27 33.35 1.52
C SER A 457 13.18 33.20 0.47
N TYR A 458 13.55 33.08 -0.82
CA TYR A 458 12.61 32.82 -1.90
C TYR A 458 11.98 31.41 -1.81
N LEU A 459 12.79 30.40 -1.49
CA LEU A 459 12.31 29.03 -1.28
C LEU A 459 11.34 28.95 -0.08
N GLN A 460 11.70 29.61 1.04
CA GLN A 460 10.82 29.65 2.21
C GLN A 460 9.49 30.38 1.88
N ALA A 461 9.56 31.48 1.14
CA ALA A 461 8.36 32.20 0.70
C ALA A 461 7.47 31.33 -0.22
N TYR A 462 8.08 30.53 -1.10
CA TYR A 462 7.35 29.58 -1.95
C TYR A 462 6.64 28.52 -1.10
N VAL A 463 7.33 27.90 -0.14
CA VAL A 463 6.76 26.89 0.76
C VAL A 463 5.65 27.49 1.63
N ASN A 464 5.82 28.71 2.12
CA ASN A 464 4.78 29.44 2.89
C ASN A 464 3.50 29.67 2.05
N ARG A 465 3.64 30.04 0.77
CA ARG A 465 2.47 30.21 -0.14
C ARG A 465 1.76 28.88 -0.35
N GLY A 466 2.52 27.80 -0.58
CA GLY A 466 1.97 26.45 -0.73
C GLY A 466 1.21 26.00 0.52
N TYR A 467 1.76 26.23 1.70
CA TYR A 467 1.08 25.90 2.96
C TYR A 467 -0.20 26.70 3.17
N THR A 468 -0.18 28.00 2.84
CA THR A 468 -1.37 28.84 2.89
C THR A 468 -2.47 28.33 1.96
N LEU A 469 -2.10 27.90 0.74
CA LEU A 469 -3.02 27.30 -0.21
C LEU A 469 -3.58 25.97 0.32
N PHE A 470 -2.73 25.09 0.87
CA PHE A 470 -3.16 23.82 1.45
C PHE A 470 -4.19 24.02 2.56
N ARG A 471 -3.91 24.91 3.53
CA ARG A 471 -4.87 25.23 4.60
C ARG A 471 -6.21 25.74 4.04
N LYS A 472 -6.16 26.57 2.99
CA LYS A 472 -7.37 27.05 2.32
C LYS A 472 -8.17 25.90 1.69
N ARG A 473 -7.51 24.96 0.99
CA ARG A 473 -8.19 23.79 0.40
C ARG A 473 -8.86 22.94 1.49
N VAL A 474 -8.17 22.75 2.63
CA VAL A 474 -8.75 22.03 3.76
C VAL A 474 -9.92 22.81 4.36
N ALA A 475 -9.79 24.11 4.58
CA ALA A 475 -10.85 24.95 5.11
C ALA A 475 -12.12 24.88 4.23
N ASP A 476 -11.95 25.02 2.92
CA ASP A 476 -13.04 24.95 1.94
C ASP A 476 -13.68 23.55 1.91
N GLY A 477 -12.86 22.48 1.86
CA GLY A 477 -13.32 21.08 1.77
C GLY A 477 -13.95 20.57 3.07
N ARG A 478 -13.50 21.06 4.21
CA ARG A 478 -13.99 20.63 5.54
C ARG A 478 -14.99 21.61 6.17
N LYS A 479 -15.30 22.73 5.50
CA LYS A 479 -16.17 23.80 5.99
C LYS A 479 -15.71 24.35 7.35
N MET A 480 -14.41 24.61 7.45
CA MET A 480 -13.72 25.16 8.60
C MET A 480 -13.15 26.54 8.26
N THR A 481 -12.86 27.35 9.26
CA THR A 481 -12.02 28.53 9.09
C THR A 481 -10.55 28.13 8.93
N VAL A 482 -9.73 28.96 8.29
CA VAL A 482 -8.29 28.71 8.15
C VAL A 482 -7.60 28.63 9.53
N ASP A 483 -8.09 29.39 10.52
CA ASP A 483 -7.56 29.38 11.89
C ASP A 483 -7.92 28.09 12.65
N GLU A 484 -9.08 27.51 12.40
CA GLU A 484 -9.43 26.18 12.94
C GLU A 484 -8.54 25.11 12.32
N VAL A 485 -8.30 25.17 11.00
CA VAL A 485 -7.40 24.27 10.30
C VAL A 485 -5.97 24.38 10.87
N GLU A 486 -5.47 25.62 11.11
CA GLU A 486 -4.12 25.83 11.64
C GLU A 486 -3.89 25.08 12.97
N LYS A 487 -4.88 25.03 13.85
CA LYS A 487 -4.78 24.35 15.16
C LYS A 487 -4.55 22.85 15.06
N ILE A 488 -5.00 22.23 13.96
CA ILE A 488 -4.91 20.78 13.72
C ILE A 488 -3.96 20.41 12.58
N ALA A 489 -3.38 21.42 11.92
CA ALA A 489 -2.43 21.30 10.81
C ALA A 489 -0.97 21.23 11.28
N GLN A 490 -0.14 22.13 10.79
CA GLN A 490 1.30 22.22 11.08
C GLN A 490 2.08 20.92 10.79
N GLY A 491 1.62 20.16 9.80
CA GLY A 491 2.22 18.89 9.41
C GLY A 491 1.87 17.70 10.29
N ARG A 492 0.95 17.85 11.27
CA ARG A 492 0.59 16.80 12.22
C ARG A 492 -0.13 15.63 11.54
N VAL A 493 0.34 14.42 11.85
CA VAL A 493 -0.29 13.15 11.47
C VAL A 493 -1.34 12.77 12.51
N TRP A 494 -2.46 12.27 12.04
CA TRP A 494 -3.60 11.85 12.85
C TRP A 494 -4.01 10.42 12.49
N LEU A 495 -4.46 9.63 13.47
CA LEU A 495 -5.21 8.41 13.20
C LEU A 495 -6.60 8.74 12.65
N GLY A 496 -7.16 7.85 11.84
CA GLY A 496 -8.51 8.00 11.30
C GLY A 496 -9.57 8.21 12.39
N SER A 497 -9.45 7.51 13.53
CA SER A 497 -10.30 7.71 14.69
C SER A 497 -10.22 9.14 15.26
N ASP A 498 -9.01 9.68 15.40
CA ASP A 498 -8.78 11.06 15.82
C ASP A 498 -9.26 12.05 14.75
N ALA A 499 -8.96 11.78 13.48
CA ALA A 499 -9.34 12.61 12.34
C ALA A 499 -10.87 12.79 12.23
N LYS A 500 -11.64 11.74 12.57
CA LYS A 500 -13.10 11.83 12.68
C LYS A 500 -13.54 12.80 13.77
N ASN A 501 -12.92 12.75 14.94
CA ASN A 501 -13.27 13.59 16.07
C ASN A 501 -12.98 15.07 15.81
N ILE A 502 -11.89 15.36 15.08
CA ILE A 502 -11.51 16.72 14.70
C ILE A 502 -12.03 17.15 13.31
N LYS A 503 -12.97 16.39 12.72
CA LYS A 503 -13.66 16.65 11.46
C LYS A 503 -12.76 16.69 10.20
N LEU A 504 -11.57 16.06 10.24
CA LEU A 504 -10.74 15.90 9.05
C LEU A 504 -11.28 14.81 8.10
N VAL A 505 -12.07 13.86 8.61
CA VAL A 505 -12.84 12.88 7.82
C VAL A 505 -14.31 12.87 8.24
N ASP A 506 -15.20 12.37 7.35
CA ASP A 506 -16.65 12.39 7.57
C ASP A 506 -17.15 11.11 8.23
N GLY A 507 -16.47 9.99 8.04
CA GLY A 507 -16.86 8.69 8.56
C GLY A 507 -15.69 7.75 8.78
N LEU A 508 -15.96 6.67 9.54
CA LEU A 508 -15.05 5.55 9.68
C LEU A 508 -15.62 4.33 8.95
N GLY A 509 -14.80 3.67 8.15
CA GLY A 509 -15.17 2.49 7.38
C GLY A 509 -14.13 2.12 6.33
N GLY A 510 -14.32 0.96 5.67
CA GLY A 510 -13.49 0.45 4.59
C GLY A 510 -14.01 0.80 3.20
N LEU A 511 -13.47 0.11 2.20
CA LEU A 511 -13.83 0.32 0.80
C LEU A 511 -15.32 0.03 0.53
N ASP A 512 -15.84 -1.10 1.04
CA ASP A 512 -17.27 -1.46 0.86
C ASP A 512 -18.22 -0.41 1.48
N ASP A 513 -17.85 0.16 2.65
CA ASP A 513 -18.63 1.23 3.27
C ASP A 513 -18.61 2.51 2.43
N ALA A 514 -17.47 2.81 1.79
CA ALA A 514 -17.32 3.96 0.90
C ALA A 514 -18.12 3.78 -0.40
N VAL A 515 -18.13 2.58 -0.98
CA VAL A 515 -18.95 2.21 -2.15
C VAL A 515 -20.43 2.36 -1.82
N ALA A 516 -20.87 1.80 -0.69
CA ALA A 516 -22.27 1.94 -0.25
C ALA A 516 -22.64 3.42 -0.02
N LYS A 517 -21.70 4.22 0.51
CA LYS A 517 -21.89 5.67 0.68
C LYS A 517 -21.99 6.41 -0.66
N ALA A 518 -21.17 6.04 -1.64
CA ALA A 518 -21.22 6.60 -2.99
C ALA A 518 -22.58 6.29 -3.68
N ALA A 519 -23.03 5.03 -3.60
CA ALA A 519 -24.34 4.61 -4.10
C ALA A 519 -25.49 5.40 -3.44
N GLN A 520 -25.43 5.57 -2.11
CA GLN A 520 -26.40 6.39 -1.37
C GLN A 520 -26.44 7.85 -1.87
N LEU A 521 -25.27 8.45 -2.09
CA LEU A 521 -25.15 9.83 -2.56
C LEU A 521 -25.64 10.00 -4.01
N ALA A 522 -25.44 8.96 -4.84
CA ALA A 522 -25.95 8.89 -6.21
C ALA A 522 -27.43 8.50 -6.27
N LYS A 523 -28.04 8.07 -5.15
CA LYS A 523 -29.42 7.58 -5.05
C LYS A 523 -29.70 6.34 -5.92
N VAL A 524 -28.69 5.47 -6.09
CA VAL A 524 -28.79 4.19 -6.77
C VAL A 524 -28.95 3.07 -5.75
N LYS A 525 -29.82 2.08 -6.03
CA LYS A 525 -30.05 0.93 -5.16
C LYS A 525 -29.35 -0.32 -5.70
N ASP A 526 -29.49 -0.55 -7.00
CA ASP A 526 -28.90 -1.67 -7.69
C ASP A 526 -27.67 -1.17 -8.43
N TYR A 527 -26.48 -1.66 -8.07
CA TYR A 527 -25.20 -1.23 -8.62
C TYR A 527 -24.18 -2.36 -8.60
N HIS A 528 -23.21 -2.23 -9.48
CA HIS A 528 -21.95 -2.98 -9.46
C HIS A 528 -20.78 -2.02 -9.37
N THR A 529 -19.59 -2.56 -9.15
CA THR A 529 -18.36 -1.78 -9.08
C THR A 529 -17.43 -2.15 -10.21
N ASP A 530 -16.89 -1.15 -10.89
CA ASP A 530 -15.80 -1.29 -11.85
C ASP A 530 -14.55 -0.63 -11.31
N GLU A 531 -13.39 -1.28 -11.50
CA GLU A 531 -12.11 -0.87 -10.96
C GLU A 531 -11.29 -0.09 -11.99
N TYR A 532 -10.64 0.99 -11.52
CA TYR A 532 -9.79 1.88 -12.31
C TYR A 532 -8.53 2.27 -11.53
N PRO A 533 -7.37 2.53 -12.21
CA PRO A 533 -7.14 2.04 -13.56
C PRO A 533 -7.19 0.52 -13.59
N LEU A 534 -7.44 -0.07 -14.76
CA LEU A 534 -7.29 -1.52 -14.91
C LEU A 534 -5.84 -1.89 -14.62
N PRO A 535 -5.59 -2.98 -13.86
CA PRO A 535 -4.23 -3.48 -13.67
C PRO A 535 -3.55 -3.69 -15.03
N ALA A 536 -2.29 -3.27 -15.15
CA ALA A 536 -1.53 -3.51 -16.38
C ALA A 536 -1.53 -5.00 -16.69
N SER A 537 -1.93 -5.36 -17.91
CA SER A 537 -1.92 -6.76 -18.34
C SER A 537 -0.49 -7.30 -18.31
N TRP A 538 -0.33 -8.61 -18.12
CA TRP A 538 1.00 -9.23 -18.18
C TRP A 538 1.73 -8.93 -19.50
N MET A 539 1.00 -8.73 -20.59
CA MET A 539 1.53 -8.34 -21.91
C MET A 539 2.11 -6.93 -21.86
N ASP A 540 1.40 -5.97 -21.22
CA ASP A 540 1.90 -4.60 -21.02
C ASP A 540 3.14 -4.59 -20.14
N GLN A 541 3.15 -5.42 -19.09
CA GLN A 541 4.32 -5.59 -18.22
C GLN A 541 5.51 -6.18 -18.99
N LEU A 542 5.26 -7.17 -19.86
CA LEU A 542 6.30 -7.78 -20.69
C LEU A 542 6.87 -6.75 -21.69
N LEU A 543 6.01 -5.99 -22.38
CA LEU A 543 6.43 -4.98 -23.34
C LEU A 543 7.23 -3.86 -22.64
N ASN A 544 6.77 -3.39 -21.50
CA ASN A 544 7.49 -2.40 -20.69
C ASN A 544 8.84 -2.94 -20.18
N ASN A 545 8.92 -4.21 -19.80
CA ASN A 545 10.17 -4.85 -19.38
C ASN A 545 11.15 -5.07 -20.55
N VAL A 546 10.66 -5.30 -21.76
CA VAL A 546 11.51 -5.42 -22.99
C VAL A 546 12.06 -4.05 -23.36
N GLU A 547 11.26 -2.98 -23.25
CA GLU A 547 11.73 -1.61 -23.50
C GLU A 547 12.74 -1.12 -22.44
N THR A 548 12.61 -1.58 -21.18
CA THR A 548 13.48 -1.14 -20.06
C THR A 548 14.67 -2.05 -19.79
N GLY A 549 14.80 -3.19 -20.44
CA GLY A 549 15.93 -4.14 -20.46
C GLY A 549 16.65 -4.45 -19.13
N SER A 550 16.59 -5.71 -18.68
CA SER A 550 17.48 -6.38 -17.68
C SER A 550 17.61 -5.81 -16.26
N GLY A 551 16.80 -4.85 -15.84
CA GLY A 551 16.91 -4.22 -14.50
C GLY A 551 16.57 -5.10 -13.31
N ASN A 552 15.61 -6.00 -13.44
CA ASN A 552 14.99 -6.71 -12.31
C ASN A 552 15.94 -7.67 -11.54
N TYR A 553 16.88 -8.34 -12.22
CA TYR A 553 17.79 -9.28 -11.55
C TYR A 553 18.76 -8.60 -10.58
N LEU A 554 19.32 -7.46 -10.97
CA LEU A 554 20.24 -6.69 -10.11
C LEU A 554 19.51 -6.06 -8.93
N ASP A 555 18.28 -5.61 -9.11
CA ASP A 555 17.45 -5.04 -8.06
C ASP A 555 17.11 -6.09 -6.99
N GLU A 556 16.74 -7.28 -7.41
CA GLU A 556 16.47 -8.40 -6.50
C GLU A 556 17.73 -8.82 -5.73
N GLN A 557 18.90 -8.85 -6.38
CA GLN A 557 20.17 -9.10 -5.70
C GLN A 557 20.52 -8.00 -4.69
N LEU A 558 20.23 -6.75 -5.01
CA LEU A 558 20.42 -5.63 -4.09
C LEU A 558 19.44 -5.70 -2.91
N ARG A 559 18.18 -6.05 -3.12
CA ARG A 559 17.19 -6.28 -2.04
C ARG A 559 17.64 -7.40 -1.10
N LEU A 560 18.05 -8.53 -1.65
CA LEU A 560 18.54 -9.67 -0.87
C LEU A 560 19.82 -9.33 -0.10
N THR A 561 20.72 -8.54 -0.71
CA THR A 561 22.01 -8.18 -0.10
C THR A 561 21.87 -7.10 0.96
N LEU A 562 21.06 -6.08 0.72
CA LEU A 562 20.92 -4.90 1.57
C LEU A 562 19.83 -5.06 2.65
N GLY A 563 18.88 -6.00 2.47
CA GLY A 563 17.79 -6.20 3.41
C GLY A 563 17.09 -4.88 3.78
N ASP A 564 17.04 -4.54 5.06
CA ASP A 564 16.42 -3.30 5.56
C ASP A 564 17.11 -2.02 5.08
N MET A 565 18.35 -2.11 4.62
CA MET A 565 19.10 -1.00 4.04
C MET A 565 18.77 -0.75 2.57
N TYR A 566 18.01 -1.64 1.92
CA TYR A 566 17.63 -1.49 0.52
C TYR A 566 16.84 -0.19 0.27
N THR A 567 15.77 0.04 1.02
CA THR A 567 14.93 1.24 0.85
C THR A 567 15.71 2.54 1.07
N PRO A 568 16.50 2.71 2.13
CA PRO A 568 17.39 3.86 2.27
C PRO A 568 18.42 4.00 1.15
N PHE A 569 18.98 2.88 0.66
CA PHE A 569 19.97 2.89 -0.43
C PHE A 569 19.31 3.33 -1.76
N MET A 570 18.14 2.81 -2.09
CA MET A 570 17.39 3.19 -3.29
C MET A 570 16.96 4.66 -3.23
N TRP A 571 16.60 5.15 -2.06
CA TRP A 571 16.28 6.56 -1.85
C TRP A 571 17.48 7.48 -2.14
N LEU A 572 18.68 7.10 -1.71
CA LEU A 572 19.94 7.81 -2.04
C LEU A 572 20.16 7.86 -3.55
N ARG A 573 19.86 6.80 -4.26
CA ARG A 573 20.02 6.70 -5.70
C ARG A 573 19.06 7.60 -6.48
N HIS A 574 17.81 7.68 -6.03
CA HIS A 574 16.75 8.46 -6.68
C HIS A 574 16.61 9.88 -6.17
N ILE A 575 17.60 10.36 -5.41
CA ILE A 575 17.54 11.67 -4.77
C ILE A 575 17.35 12.83 -5.75
N ASN A 576 17.81 12.67 -6.98
CA ASN A 576 17.66 13.66 -8.05
C ASN A 576 16.37 13.52 -8.87
N GLU A 577 15.61 12.46 -8.65
CA GLU A 577 14.37 12.17 -9.40
C GLU A 577 13.11 12.67 -8.66
N HIS A 578 13.25 13.03 -7.39
CA HIS A 578 12.13 13.57 -6.61
C HIS A 578 12.04 15.08 -6.73
N GLU A 579 10.82 15.57 -6.92
CA GLU A 579 10.56 17.00 -6.86
C GLU A 579 10.97 17.57 -5.50
N PRO A 580 11.74 18.67 -5.46
CA PRO A 580 12.33 19.17 -4.22
C PRO A 580 11.32 19.74 -3.23
N VAL A 581 10.12 20.09 -3.68
CA VAL A 581 9.04 20.61 -2.82
C VAL A 581 7.92 19.58 -2.74
N GLN A 582 7.80 18.94 -1.58
CA GLN A 582 6.90 17.82 -1.39
C GLN A 582 5.94 18.02 -0.22
N ALA A 583 4.77 17.42 -0.40
CA ALA A 583 3.80 17.16 0.63
C ALA A 583 3.77 15.64 0.88
N SER A 584 4.72 15.11 1.65
CA SER A 584 4.83 13.68 1.97
C SER A 584 4.90 13.41 3.47
N LEU A 585 4.61 12.18 3.87
CA LEU A 585 4.67 11.75 5.28
C LEU A 585 6.10 11.58 5.79
N PRO A 586 6.27 11.66 7.13
CA PRO A 586 7.62 11.71 7.73
C PRO A 586 8.39 10.39 7.73
N TYR A 587 7.80 9.24 7.50
CA TYR A 587 8.51 7.94 7.60
C TYR A 587 7.98 6.87 6.67
N VAL A 588 8.86 5.92 6.34
CA VAL A 588 8.43 4.58 5.94
C VAL A 588 8.05 3.85 7.24
N LEU A 589 6.76 3.57 7.41
CA LEU A 589 6.28 2.74 8.51
C LEU A 589 6.67 1.29 8.22
N ASN A 590 7.82 0.88 8.73
CA ASN A 590 8.19 -0.53 8.77
C ASN A 590 7.55 -1.12 10.03
N ILE A 591 6.33 -1.63 9.89
CA ILE A 591 5.63 -2.33 10.96
C ILE A 591 5.93 -3.81 10.74
N ARG A 592 6.87 -4.32 11.50
CA ARG A 592 7.17 -5.76 11.56
C ARG A 592 6.30 -6.45 12.57
#